data_582d94bd746a061081b1ff2bf8473f57
#
_entry.id   582d94bd746a061081b1ff2bf8473f57
#
_cell.length_a   1.000
_cell.length_b   1.000
_cell.length_c   1.000
_cell.angle_alpha   90.00
_cell.angle_beta   90.00
_cell.angle_gamma   90.00
#
_symmetry.space_group_name_H-M   'P 1'
#
loop_
_entity.id
_entity.type
_entity.pdbx_description
1 polymer ?
#
loop_
_entity_poly.entity_id
_entity_poly.type
_entity_poly.pdbx_seq_one_letter_code
_entity_poly.pdbx_strand_id
1 'polypeptide(L)'
;WTSQRVLDLLLNNALIIIMAFAVVYIAFKNPNFIKPASLINILSQTCAYLPVALGVGGCIVLTGTDLSAGRIVGLTACISASLLQAITTTSKMWENITPPNVLLVLALAMVIGALFGAFNGFFVAKFKLHPFIVTLATQLIVYTILLLYVQMGNNGGQAISALDDGYRNFVVGNPPL
;
A
#
# COMPACT_ATOMS: atom_id res chain seq x y z
N TRP A 1 35.78 7.59 -26.10
CA TRP A 1 34.39 7.62 -25.66
C TRP A 1 33.78 8.90 -26.16
N THR A 2 32.88 8.82 -27.14
CA THR A 2 32.29 9.99 -27.78
C THR A 2 31.35 10.64 -26.76
N SER A 3 31.37 11.96 -26.60
CA SER A 3 30.54 12.75 -25.68
C SER A 3 29.05 12.37 -25.76
N GLN A 4 28.56 11.99 -26.94
CA GLN A 4 27.22 11.51 -27.16
C GLN A 4 26.88 10.19 -26.42
N ARG A 5 27.80 9.22 -26.36
CA ARG A 5 27.58 7.98 -25.61
C ARG A 5 27.47 8.19 -24.10
N VAL A 6 28.23 9.14 -23.57
CA VAL A 6 28.14 9.50 -22.15
C VAL A 6 26.81 10.20 -21.86
N LEU A 7 26.39 11.09 -22.76
CA LEU A 7 25.10 11.77 -22.65
C LEU A 7 23.93 10.78 -22.71
N ASP A 8 23.97 9.82 -23.65
CA ASP A 8 22.95 8.77 -23.80
C ASP A 8 22.88 7.87 -22.55
N LEU A 9 24.03 7.49 -21.99
CA LEU A 9 24.10 6.72 -20.75
C LEU A 9 23.53 7.50 -19.56
N LEU A 10 23.83 8.79 -19.47
CA LEU A 10 23.32 9.66 -18.41
C LEU A 10 21.80 9.85 -18.54
N LEU A 11 21.30 10.09 -19.73
CA LEU A 11 19.86 10.28 -19.97
C LEU A 11 19.05 8.99 -19.77
N ASN A 12 19.54 7.86 -20.27
CA ASN A 12 18.87 6.58 -20.10
C ASN A 12 18.84 6.08 -18.64
N ASN A 13 19.82 6.49 -17.84
CA ASN A 13 19.90 6.10 -16.42
C ASN A 13 19.68 7.30 -15.48
N ALA A 14 19.16 8.42 -15.96
CA ALA A 14 19.03 9.66 -15.19
C ALA A 14 18.31 9.44 -13.85
N LEU A 15 17.26 8.64 -13.82
CA LEU A 15 16.48 8.34 -12.63
C LEU A 15 17.31 7.59 -11.58
N ILE A 16 18.10 6.61 -11.99
CA ILE A 16 18.98 5.84 -11.10
C ILE A 16 20.10 6.75 -10.57
N ILE A 17 20.67 7.60 -11.42
CA ILE A 17 21.73 8.53 -11.05
C ILE A 17 21.23 9.54 -10.02
N ILE A 18 20.04 10.12 -10.24
CA ILE A 18 19.41 11.06 -9.29
C ILE A 18 19.14 10.37 -7.97
N MET A 19 18.61 9.13 -7.97
CA MET A 19 18.38 8.36 -6.76
C MET A 19 19.69 8.07 -6.01
N ALA A 20 20.72 7.63 -6.71
CA ALA A 20 22.03 7.36 -6.11
C ALA A 20 22.63 8.63 -5.49
N PHE A 21 22.55 9.75 -6.20
CA PHE A 21 23.00 11.04 -5.68
C PHE A 21 22.23 11.47 -4.42
N ALA A 22 20.89 11.30 -4.41
CA ALA A 22 20.06 11.60 -3.25
C ALA A 22 20.43 10.73 -2.04
N VAL A 23 20.64 9.42 -2.25
CA VAL A 23 21.07 8.49 -1.18
C VAL A 23 22.42 8.91 -0.59
N VAL A 24 23.41 9.22 -1.45
CA VAL A 24 24.73 9.68 -1.01
C VAL A 24 24.62 10.99 -0.25
N TYR A 25 23.85 11.96 -0.76
CA TYR A 25 23.62 13.24 -0.09
C TYR A 25 22.99 13.09 1.30
N ILE A 26 21.96 12.23 1.43
CA ILE A 26 21.31 11.96 2.71
C ILE A 26 22.27 11.24 3.67
N ALA A 27 23.06 10.30 3.19
CA ALA A 27 24.06 9.59 3.98
C ALA A 27 25.10 10.54 4.60
N PHE A 28 25.54 11.55 3.84
CA PHE A 28 26.46 12.59 4.36
C PHE A 28 25.79 13.52 5.36
N LYS A 29 24.52 13.89 5.14
CA LYS A 29 23.81 14.81 6.03
C LYS A 29 23.32 14.14 7.32
N ASN A 30 22.98 12.86 7.27
CA ASN A 30 22.44 12.13 8.41
C ASN A 30 23.16 10.79 8.61
N PRO A 31 24.15 10.72 9.53
CA PRO A 31 24.90 9.49 9.81
C PRO A 31 24.01 8.34 10.29
N ASN A 32 22.80 8.65 10.80
CA ASN A 32 21.85 7.61 11.25
C ASN A 32 21.22 6.85 10.08
N PHE A 33 21.29 7.39 8.87
CA PHE A 33 20.72 6.76 7.67
C PHE A 33 21.38 5.42 7.35
N ILE A 34 22.68 5.30 7.57
CA ILE A 34 23.47 4.07 7.28
C ILE A 34 23.42 3.07 8.45
N LYS A 35 22.83 3.43 9.59
CA LYS A 35 22.73 2.49 10.72
C LYS A 35 21.94 1.25 10.34
N PRO A 36 22.30 0.05 10.86
CA PRO A 36 21.59 -1.20 10.58
C PRO A 36 20.09 -1.12 10.81
N ALA A 37 19.64 -0.40 11.84
CA ALA A 37 18.22 -0.21 12.14
C ALA A 37 17.48 0.53 11.00
N SER A 38 18.09 1.55 10.40
CA SER A 38 17.49 2.28 9.27
C SER A 38 17.44 1.42 8.01
N LEU A 39 18.48 0.63 7.76
CA LEU A 39 18.51 -0.31 6.63
C LEU A 39 17.46 -1.40 6.78
N ILE A 40 17.28 -1.95 7.98
CA ILE A 40 16.22 -2.93 8.27
C ILE A 40 14.84 -2.30 8.04
N ASN A 41 14.62 -1.06 8.47
CA ASN A 41 13.35 -0.36 8.23
C ASN A 41 13.08 -0.16 6.74
N ILE A 42 14.07 0.24 5.96
CA ILE A 42 13.95 0.39 4.49
C ILE A 42 13.62 -0.95 3.85
N LEU A 43 14.32 -2.01 4.24
CA LEU A 43 14.09 -3.36 3.72
C LEU A 43 12.68 -3.86 4.07
N SER A 44 12.25 -3.65 5.31
CA SER A 44 10.91 -4.02 5.77
C SER A 44 9.81 -3.31 4.98
N GLN A 45 9.95 -1.99 4.75
CA GLN A 45 9.03 -1.24 3.91
C GLN A 45 9.03 -1.74 2.46
N THR A 46 10.20 -2.02 1.90
CA THR A 46 10.32 -2.57 0.55
C THR A 46 9.59 -3.90 0.43
N CYS A 47 9.76 -4.80 1.40
CA CYS A 47 9.05 -6.08 1.44
C CYS A 47 7.52 -5.90 1.50
N ALA A 48 7.04 -4.90 2.22
CA ALA A 48 5.60 -4.60 2.31
C ALA A 48 5.00 -4.14 0.96
N TYR A 49 5.76 -3.38 0.15
CA TYR A 49 5.32 -2.93 -1.17
C TYR A 49 5.53 -3.95 -2.29
N LEU A 50 6.34 -4.97 -2.07
CA LEU A 50 6.71 -5.94 -3.10
C LEU A 50 5.52 -6.70 -3.71
N PRO A 51 4.52 -7.19 -2.93
CA PRO A 51 3.34 -7.83 -3.49
C PRO A 51 2.51 -6.89 -4.38
N VAL A 52 2.39 -5.62 -3.99
CA VAL A 52 1.69 -4.61 -4.78
C VAL A 52 2.44 -4.34 -6.09
N ALA A 53 3.76 -4.20 -6.03
CA ALA A 53 4.60 -4.00 -7.20
C ALA A 53 4.51 -5.18 -8.19
N LEU A 54 4.48 -6.41 -7.69
CA LEU A 54 4.29 -7.60 -8.52
C LEU A 54 2.91 -7.62 -9.20
N GLY A 55 1.85 -7.27 -8.47
CA GLY A 55 0.49 -7.18 -9.02
C GLY A 55 0.38 -6.12 -10.12
N VAL A 56 0.87 -4.91 -9.87
CA VAL A 56 0.87 -3.82 -10.86
C VAL A 56 1.80 -4.14 -12.04
N GLY A 57 2.95 -4.78 -11.78
CA GLY A 57 3.88 -5.25 -12.82
C GLY A 57 3.21 -6.19 -13.82
N GLY A 58 2.36 -7.10 -13.34
CA GLY A 58 1.55 -7.96 -14.22
C GLY A 58 0.63 -7.18 -15.15
N CYS A 59 0.00 -6.10 -14.65
CA CYS A 59 -0.83 -5.22 -15.49
C CYS A 59 0.00 -4.49 -16.57
N ILE A 60 1.22 -4.04 -16.21
CA ILE A 60 2.13 -3.36 -17.15
C ILE A 60 2.56 -4.30 -18.28
N VAL A 61 2.87 -5.56 -17.98
CA VAL A 61 3.23 -6.58 -18.99
C VAL A 61 2.08 -6.79 -19.99
N LEU A 62 0.85 -6.68 -19.54
CA LEU A 62 -0.36 -6.75 -20.39
C LEU A 62 -0.69 -5.41 -21.08
N THR A 63 0.27 -4.47 -21.15
CA THR A 63 0.08 -3.12 -21.74
C THR A 63 -1.02 -2.30 -21.08
N GLY A 64 -1.37 -2.62 -19.82
CA GLY A 64 -2.33 -1.90 -19.01
C GLY A 64 -1.67 -1.13 -17.89
N THR A 65 -2.36 -0.09 -17.39
CA THR A 65 -1.95 0.63 -16.18
C THR A 65 -3.08 0.53 -15.16
N ASP A 66 -2.78 0.04 -13.96
CA ASP A 66 -3.74 0.01 -12.86
C ASP A 66 -3.48 1.17 -11.90
N LEU A 67 -4.35 2.19 -11.97
CA LEU A 67 -4.32 3.34 -11.07
C LEU A 67 -5.14 3.10 -9.79
N SER A 68 -5.99 2.07 -9.77
CA SER A 68 -6.88 1.80 -8.63
C SER A 68 -6.18 1.09 -7.46
N ALA A 69 -5.07 0.40 -7.72
CA ALA A 69 -4.37 -0.45 -6.75
C ALA A 69 -4.07 0.28 -5.43
N GLY A 70 -3.55 1.50 -5.48
CA GLY A 70 -3.24 2.28 -4.27
C GLY A 70 -4.48 2.60 -3.42
N ARG A 71 -5.62 2.88 -4.03
CA ARG A 71 -6.87 3.15 -3.31
C ARG A 71 -7.51 1.90 -2.75
N ILE A 72 -7.41 0.77 -3.46
CA ILE A 72 -7.86 -0.53 -2.98
C ILE A 72 -7.06 -0.94 -1.74
N VAL A 73 -5.72 -0.77 -1.77
CA VAL A 73 -4.86 -0.99 -0.59
C VAL A 73 -5.28 -0.09 0.57
N GLY A 74 -5.56 1.20 0.32
CA GLY A 74 -6.03 2.11 1.35
C GLY A 74 -7.36 1.68 1.97
N LEU A 75 -8.33 1.26 1.15
CA LEU A 75 -9.64 0.79 1.62
C LEU A 75 -9.49 -0.50 2.45
N THR A 76 -8.76 -1.49 1.95
CA THR A 76 -8.53 -2.75 2.66
C THR A 76 -7.76 -2.53 3.97
N ALA A 77 -6.79 -1.62 3.98
CA ALA A 77 -6.07 -1.25 5.19
C ALA A 77 -6.98 -0.59 6.24
N CYS A 78 -7.86 0.34 5.82
CA CYS A 78 -8.83 0.97 6.74
C CYS A 78 -9.83 -0.04 7.30
N ILE A 79 -10.38 -0.93 6.48
CA ILE A 79 -11.30 -1.98 6.93
C ILE A 79 -10.58 -2.92 7.91
N SER A 80 -9.38 -3.38 7.56
CA SER A 80 -8.59 -4.26 8.42
C SER A 80 -8.25 -3.59 9.74
N ALA A 81 -7.81 -2.34 9.71
CA ALA A 81 -7.46 -1.59 10.91
C ALA A 81 -8.67 -1.37 11.82
N SER A 82 -9.85 -1.04 11.27
CA SER A 82 -11.07 -0.83 12.05
C SER A 82 -11.56 -2.10 12.76
N LEU A 83 -11.37 -3.27 12.14
CA LEU A 83 -11.73 -4.56 12.73
C LEU A 83 -10.72 -5.02 13.79
N LEU A 84 -9.45 -4.64 13.64
CA LEU A 84 -8.35 -5.05 14.52
C LEU A 84 -8.04 -4.01 15.61
N GLN A 85 -8.92 -3.04 15.87
CA GLN A 85 -8.73 -2.10 16.99
C GLN A 85 -8.83 -2.82 18.33
N ALA A 86 -7.94 -2.47 19.26
CA ALA A 86 -7.94 -2.99 20.62
C ALA A 86 -9.23 -2.66 21.37
N ILE A 87 -9.69 -3.56 22.22
CA ILE A 87 -10.93 -3.41 23.01
C ILE A 87 -10.82 -2.23 23.98
N THR A 88 -9.62 -1.91 24.43
CA THR A 88 -9.34 -0.86 25.42
C THR A 88 -9.36 0.56 24.84
N THR A 89 -9.56 0.71 23.56
CA THR A 89 -9.51 2.03 22.88
C THR A 89 -10.82 2.78 23.05
N THR A 90 -10.76 3.99 23.60
CA THR A 90 -11.93 4.88 23.83
C THR A 90 -12.58 5.39 22.54
N SER A 91 -11.83 5.46 21.44
CA SER A 91 -12.29 5.89 20.11
C SER A 91 -12.41 4.72 19.13
N LYS A 92 -12.92 3.60 19.60
CA LYS A 92 -13.12 2.42 18.74
C LYS A 92 -14.22 2.69 17.73
N MET A 93 -13.96 2.40 16.46
CA MET A 93 -14.92 2.61 15.37
C MET A 93 -16.17 1.74 15.54
N TRP A 94 -15.98 0.50 15.96
CA TRP A 94 -17.04 -0.49 16.19
C TRP A 94 -16.99 -0.99 17.63
N GLU A 95 -17.74 -0.40 18.55
CA GLU A 95 -17.69 -0.71 19.99
C GLU A 95 -17.95 -2.18 20.31
N ASN A 96 -18.85 -2.81 19.59
CA ASN A 96 -19.34 -4.18 19.88
C ASN A 96 -18.53 -5.28 19.20
N ILE A 97 -17.53 -4.97 18.37
CA ILE A 97 -16.75 -5.95 17.65
C ILE A 97 -15.48 -6.29 18.45
N THR A 98 -15.36 -7.54 18.89
CA THR A 98 -14.09 -8.07 19.40
C THR A 98 -13.14 -8.30 18.23
N PRO A 99 -11.83 -8.00 18.34
CA PRO A 99 -10.87 -8.19 17.26
C PRO A 99 -10.94 -9.65 16.76
N PRO A 100 -11.30 -9.88 15.49
CA PRO A 100 -11.33 -11.23 14.95
C PRO A 100 -9.91 -11.75 14.69
N ASN A 101 -9.81 -13.04 14.35
CA ASN A 101 -8.53 -13.63 14.01
C ASN A 101 -7.87 -12.88 12.83
N VAL A 102 -6.60 -12.54 12.96
CA VAL A 102 -5.82 -11.80 11.94
C VAL A 102 -5.88 -12.47 10.58
N LEU A 103 -5.84 -13.81 10.51
CA LEU A 103 -5.93 -14.56 9.26
C LEU A 103 -7.27 -14.34 8.55
N LEU A 104 -8.36 -14.22 9.31
CA LEU A 104 -9.68 -13.95 8.76
C LEU A 104 -9.77 -12.55 8.16
N VAL A 105 -9.16 -11.56 8.81
CA VAL A 105 -9.10 -10.19 8.29
C VAL A 105 -8.24 -10.11 7.04
N LEU A 106 -7.11 -10.84 7.00
CA LEU A 106 -6.29 -10.96 5.79
C LEU A 106 -7.05 -11.60 4.63
N ALA A 107 -7.80 -12.68 4.90
CA ALA A 107 -8.65 -13.30 3.88
C ALA A 107 -9.71 -12.32 3.36
N LEU A 108 -10.35 -11.55 4.24
CA LEU A 108 -11.29 -10.50 3.86
C LEU A 108 -10.65 -9.45 2.96
N ALA A 109 -9.46 -8.98 3.31
CA ALA A 109 -8.71 -8.01 2.51
C ALA A 109 -8.39 -8.56 1.11
N MET A 110 -7.98 -9.82 1.01
CA MET A 110 -7.74 -10.50 -0.27
C MET A 110 -9.02 -10.61 -1.12
N VAL A 111 -10.15 -10.97 -0.50
CA VAL A 111 -11.44 -11.06 -1.19
C VAL A 111 -11.86 -9.70 -1.73
N ILE A 112 -11.74 -8.62 -0.94
CA ILE A 112 -12.06 -7.26 -1.38
C ILE A 112 -11.18 -6.86 -2.57
N GLY A 113 -9.88 -7.10 -2.49
CA GLY A 113 -8.95 -6.83 -3.58
C GLY A 113 -9.28 -7.61 -4.85
N ALA A 114 -9.59 -8.90 -4.70
CA ALA A 114 -9.99 -9.77 -5.81
C ALA A 114 -11.30 -9.30 -6.48
N LEU A 115 -12.28 -8.84 -5.71
CA LEU A 115 -13.54 -8.32 -6.24
C LEU A 115 -13.33 -7.07 -7.10
N PHE A 116 -12.53 -6.11 -6.63
CA PHE A 116 -12.19 -4.92 -7.42
C PHE A 116 -11.34 -5.26 -8.64
N GLY A 117 -10.40 -6.19 -8.51
CA GLY A 117 -9.61 -6.69 -9.63
C GLY A 117 -10.47 -7.38 -10.68
N ALA A 118 -11.41 -8.23 -10.27
CA ALA A 118 -12.37 -8.89 -11.15
C ALA A 118 -13.30 -7.88 -11.84
N PHE A 119 -13.75 -6.85 -11.10
CA PHE A 119 -14.55 -5.75 -11.64
C PHE A 119 -13.80 -5.02 -12.74
N ASN A 120 -12.56 -4.58 -12.50
CA ASN A 120 -11.72 -3.93 -13.48
C ASN A 120 -11.49 -4.82 -14.71
N GLY A 121 -11.11 -6.08 -14.48
CA GLY A 121 -10.85 -7.05 -15.53
C GLY A 121 -12.09 -7.32 -16.39
N PHE A 122 -13.26 -7.40 -15.78
CA PHE A 122 -14.54 -7.59 -16.51
C PHE A 122 -14.81 -6.44 -17.49
N PHE A 123 -14.68 -5.18 -17.03
CA PHE A 123 -14.95 -4.03 -17.90
C PHE A 123 -13.91 -3.91 -19.03
N VAL A 124 -12.65 -4.16 -18.74
CA VAL A 124 -11.59 -4.15 -19.74
C VAL A 124 -11.81 -5.26 -20.77
N ALA A 125 -12.08 -6.49 -20.34
CA ALA A 125 -12.19 -7.63 -21.24
C ALA A 125 -13.52 -7.62 -22.02
N LYS A 126 -14.64 -7.38 -21.35
CA LYS A 126 -15.98 -7.45 -21.95
C LYS A 126 -16.27 -6.29 -22.90
N PHE A 127 -15.94 -5.07 -22.47
CA PHE A 127 -16.25 -3.85 -23.21
C PHE A 127 -15.05 -3.32 -24.01
N LYS A 128 -13.90 -4.01 -23.94
CA LYS A 128 -12.65 -3.59 -24.61
C LYS A 128 -12.26 -2.15 -24.28
N LEU A 129 -12.56 -1.71 -23.07
CA LEU A 129 -12.21 -0.39 -22.59
C LEU A 129 -10.71 -0.32 -22.28
N HIS A 130 -10.13 0.85 -22.44
CA HIS A 130 -8.73 1.04 -22.07
C HIS A 130 -8.55 0.89 -20.54
N PRO A 131 -7.61 0.07 -20.07
CA PRO A 131 -7.41 -0.21 -18.64
C PRO A 131 -7.27 1.06 -17.79
N PHE A 132 -6.59 2.07 -18.30
CA PHE A 132 -6.42 3.38 -17.65
C PHE A 132 -7.76 4.03 -17.26
N ILE A 133 -8.76 4.04 -18.18
CA ILE A 133 -10.05 4.67 -17.95
C ILE A 133 -10.83 3.91 -16.87
N VAL A 134 -10.85 2.58 -16.95
CA VAL A 134 -11.56 1.71 -16.01
C VAL A 134 -10.97 1.86 -14.61
N THR A 135 -9.65 1.76 -14.48
CA THR A 135 -8.98 1.82 -13.18
C THR A 135 -9.03 3.21 -12.56
N LEU A 136 -9.05 4.28 -13.38
CA LEU A 136 -9.25 5.63 -12.90
C LEU A 136 -10.66 5.83 -12.34
N ALA A 137 -11.69 5.33 -13.03
CA ALA A 137 -13.06 5.37 -12.51
C ALA A 137 -13.18 4.56 -11.20
N THR A 138 -12.62 3.35 -11.14
CA THR A 138 -12.60 2.52 -9.94
C THR A 138 -11.86 3.20 -8.80
N GLN A 139 -10.74 3.88 -9.07
CA GLN A 139 -10.01 4.67 -8.07
C GLN A 139 -10.91 5.71 -7.40
N LEU A 140 -11.73 6.43 -8.15
CA LEU A 140 -12.65 7.44 -7.62
C LEU A 140 -13.79 6.81 -6.81
N ILE A 141 -14.34 5.68 -7.29
CA ILE A 141 -15.37 4.93 -6.58
C ILE A 141 -14.84 4.43 -5.23
N VAL A 142 -13.68 3.78 -5.24
CA VAL A 142 -13.03 3.26 -4.02
C VAL A 142 -12.69 4.38 -3.05
N TYR A 143 -12.23 5.52 -3.55
CA TYR A 143 -11.96 6.70 -2.73
C TYR A 143 -13.22 7.21 -2.03
N THR A 144 -14.33 7.29 -2.76
CA THR A 144 -15.63 7.70 -2.18
C THR A 144 -16.10 6.71 -1.12
N ILE A 145 -16.00 5.40 -1.40
CA ILE A 145 -16.33 4.34 -0.42
C ILE A 145 -15.46 4.47 0.83
N LEU A 146 -14.15 4.71 0.67
CA LEU A 146 -13.24 4.90 1.78
C LEU A 146 -13.63 6.10 2.64
N LEU A 147 -13.94 7.25 2.04
CA LEU A 147 -14.37 8.45 2.76
C LEU A 147 -15.65 8.20 3.56
N LEU A 148 -16.64 7.57 2.94
CA LEU A 148 -17.89 7.20 3.62
C LEU A 148 -17.64 6.23 4.75
N TYR A 149 -16.79 5.23 4.51
CA TYR A 149 -16.46 4.22 5.52
C TYR A 149 -15.81 4.83 6.75
N VAL A 150 -14.83 5.71 6.60
CA VAL A 150 -14.13 6.36 7.73
C VAL A 150 -15.05 7.27 8.54
N GLN A 151 -16.12 7.80 7.92
CA GLN A 151 -17.14 8.59 8.61
C GLN A 151 -18.17 7.74 9.37
N MET A 152 -18.22 6.41 9.12
CA MET A 152 -19.11 5.50 9.83
C MET A 152 -18.63 5.22 11.25
N GLY A 153 -19.55 4.77 12.10
CA GLY A 153 -19.27 4.42 13.49
C GLY A 153 -18.88 5.62 14.36
N ASN A 154 -18.23 5.34 15.47
CA ASN A 154 -17.82 6.37 16.46
C ASN A 154 -16.52 7.09 16.09
N ASN A 155 -15.93 6.79 14.91
CA ASN A 155 -14.63 7.35 14.53
C ASN A 155 -14.71 8.82 14.07
N GLY A 156 -15.86 9.26 13.55
CA GLY A 156 -16.09 10.66 13.13
C GLY A 156 -15.08 11.19 12.10
N GLY A 157 -14.51 10.34 11.25
CA GLY A 157 -13.50 10.72 10.26
C GLY A 157 -12.07 10.82 10.79
N GLN A 158 -11.83 10.41 12.03
CA GLN A 158 -10.48 10.43 12.63
C GLN A 158 -9.62 9.26 12.14
N ALA A 159 -8.30 9.38 12.36
CA ALA A 159 -7.36 8.31 12.03
C ALA A 159 -7.62 7.08 12.92
N ILE A 160 -7.67 5.90 12.29
CA ILE A 160 -7.82 4.63 13.00
C ILE A 160 -6.47 4.27 13.62
N SER A 161 -6.44 4.15 14.95
CA SER A 161 -5.24 3.87 15.73
C SER A 161 -5.49 2.78 16.77
N ALA A 162 -4.46 2.42 17.53
CA ALA A 162 -4.51 1.44 18.61
C ALA A 162 -4.97 0.05 18.15
N LEU A 163 -4.16 -0.57 17.30
CA LEU A 163 -4.37 -1.94 16.84
C LEU A 163 -4.10 -2.93 17.99
N ASP A 164 -4.83 -4.05 17.95
CA ASP A 164 -4.71 -5.13 18.92
C ASP A 164 -3.29 -5.73 18.98
N ASP A 165 -2.86 -6.11 20.19
CA ASP A 165 -1.53 -6.69 20.39
C ASP A 165 -1.33 -8.01 19.63
N GLY A 166 -2.39 -8.77 19.41
CA GLY A 166 -2.35 -9.99 18.60
C GLY A 166 -1.91 -9.71 17.15
N TYR A 167 -2.44 -8.65 16.53
CA TYR A 167 -2.01 -8.20 15.21
C TYR A 167 -0.58 -7.66 15.23
N ARG A 168 -0.26 -6.85 16.24
CA ARG A 168 1.06 -6.26 16.37
C ARG A 168 2.14 -7.32 16.52
N ASN A 169 1.90 -8.34 17.34
CA ASN A 169 2.83 -9.47 17.52
C ASN A 169 2.95 -10.33 16.26
N PHE A 170 1.87 -10.46 15.48
CA PHE A 170 1.90 -11.20 14.21
C PHE A 170 2.75 -10.50 13.14
N VAL A 171 2.67 -9.15 13.04
CA VAL A 171 3.35 -8.38 11.99
C VAL A 171 4.78 -8.02 12.37
N VAL A 172 5.00 -7.59 13.61
CA VAL A 172 6.31 -7.06 14.06
C VAL A 172 7.15 -8.14 14.75
N GLY A 173 6.53 -9.23 15.18
CA GLY A 173 7.12 -10.21 16.07
C GLY A 173 7.20 -9.66 17.50
N ASN A 174 7.46 -10.52 18.49
CA ASN A 174 7.77 -10.06 19.83
C ASN A 174 9.12 -9.35 19.78
N PRO A 175 9.18 -8.01 20.00
CA PRO A 175 10.48 -7.38 20.18
C PRO A 175 11.11 -8.05 21.41
N PRO A 176 12.39 -8.44 21.37
CA PRO A 176 13.08 -8.87 22.56
C PRO A 176 13.00 -7.71 23.59
N LEU A 177 12.52 -8.03 24.76
CA LEU A 177 12.49 -7.13 25.92
C LEU A 177 13.89 -6.65 26.25
#